data_9a608a3422d7f672cc9a3c6dd2e703e5
#
_entry.id   9a608a3422d7f672cc9a3c6dd2e703e5
#
_cell.length_a   1.000
_cell.length_b   1.000
_cell.length_c   1.000
_cell.angle_alpha   90.00
_cell.angle_beta   90.00
_cell.angle_gamma   90.00
#
_symmetry.space_group_name_H-M   'P 1'
#
loop_
_entity.id
_entity.type
_entity.pdbx_description
1 polymer ?
#
loop_
_entity_poly.entity_id
_entity_poly.type
_entity_poly.pdbx_seq_one_letter_code
_entity_poly.pdbx_strand_id
1 'polypeptide(L)' 'MREGKILWHKYPDEKPPKDGLFLITHKFGNKKEVAIAYLTKDTNSNNLIAWAELPEPYKEENNG' A
#
# COMPACT_ATOMS: atom_id res chain seq x y z
N MET A 1 21.85 -4.66 -7.29
CA MET A 1 20.91 -4.73 -6.94
C MET A 1 20.07 -3.76 -7.28
N ARG A 2 19.07 -3.82 -7.29
CA ARG A 2 18.30 -2.98 -7.54
C ARG A 2 17.43 -2.73 -6.66
N GLU A 3 16.91 -1.85 -6.46
CA GLU A 3 16.05 -1.69 -5.58
C GLU A 3 14.80 -1.69 -6.17
N GLY A 4 13.84 -2.26 -5.61
CA GLY A 4 12.56 -2.31 -6.09
C GLY A 4 11.90 -1.03 -5.99
N LYS A 5 11.02 -0.72 -6.90
CA LYS A 5 10.26 0.44 -6.81
C LYS A 5 8.89 0.08 -6.44
N ILE A 6 8.23 0.87 -5.63
CA ILE A 6 6.86 0.66 -5.25
C ILE A 6 5.97 1.21 -6.32
N LEU A 7 5.06 0.40 -6.80
CA LEU A 7 4.13 0.84 -7.82
C LEU A 7 2.88 1.34 -7.17
N TRP A 8 2.74 2.64 -7.09
CA TRP A 8 1.58 3.23 -6.46
C TRP A 8 0.41 3.32 -7.42
N HIS A 9 -0.78 3.03 -6.89
CA HIS A 9 -2.00 3.14 -7.67
C HIS A 9 -2.80 4.30 -7.10
N LYS A 10 -3.23 5.20 -7.93
CA LYS A 10 -3.90 6.37 -7.47
C LYS A 10 -5.28 6.05 -6.99
N TYR A 11 -5.63 6.46 -5.80
CA TYR A 11 -6.93 6.23 -5.22
C TYR A 11 -7.73 7.52 -5.30
N PRO A 12 -9.00 7.47 -5.59
CA PRO A 12 -9.83 6.28 -5.77
C PRO A 12 -9.96 5.81 -7.21
N ASP A 13 -9.16 6.36 -8.12
CA ASP A 13 -9.27 5.98 -9.51
C ASP A 13 -9.04 4.48 -9.67
N GLU A 14 -8.12 3.94 -8.92
CA GLU A 14 -7.91 2.53 -8.91
C GLU A 14 -8.14 2.03 -7.53
N LYS A 15 -8.96 1.03 -7.37
CA LYS A 15 -9.25 0.49 -6.07
C LYS A 15 -8.55 -0.82 -5.89
N PRO A 16 -8.27 -1.21 -4.63
CA PRO A 16 -7.59 -2.46 -4.40
C PRO A 16 -8.36 -3.63 -4.97
N PRO A 17 -7.67 -4.62 -5.51
CA PRO A 17 -8.37 -5.74 -6.14
C PRO A 17 -8.99 -6.69 -5.14
N LYS A 18 -8.59 -6.62 -3.89
CA LYS A 18 -9.15 -7.49 -2.89
C LYS A 18 -8.96 -6.84 -1.55
N ASP A 19 -9.61 -7.38 -0.55
CA ASP A 19 -9.47 -6.86 0.80
C ASP A 19 -8.16 -7.34 1.37
N GLY A 20 -7.49 -6.53 2.10
CA GLY A 20 -6.23 -6.93 2.72
C GLY A 20 -5.41 -5.76 3.16
N LEU A 21 -4.18 -6.06 3.55
CA LEU A 21 -3.28 -5.00 3.98
C LEU A 21 -2.50 -4.47 2.80
N PHE A 22 -2.39 -3.18 2.76
CA PHE A 22 -1.67 -2.52 1.68
C PHE A 22 -0.86 -1.37 2.22
N LEU A 23 0.14 -0.96 1.47
CA LEU A 23 0.79 0.28 1.76
C LEU A 23 -0.12 1.39 1.27
N ILE A 24 -0.16 2.46 2.00
CA ILE A 24 -0.95 3.60 1.56
C ILE A 24 -0.16 4.88 1.72
N THR A 25 -0.50 5.85 0.92
CA THR A 25 -0.04 7.22 1.10
C THR A 25 -1.27 8.01 1.48
N HIS A 26 -1.25 8.64 2.64
CA HIS A 26 -2.39 9.42 3.04
C HIS A 26 -1.98 10.83 3.41
N LYS A 27 -2.94 11.75 3.39
CA LYS A 27 -2.69 13.09 3.71
C LYS A 27 -2.95 13.32 5.15
N PHE A 28 -2.08 14.05 5.80
CA PHE A 28 -2.28 14.36 7.18
C PHE A 28 -1.92 15.82 7.31
N GLY A 29 -2.90 16.67 7.32
CA GLY A 29 -2.66 18.10 7.30
C GLY A 29 -2.00 18.48 5.99
N ASN A 30 -0.86 19.08 6.07
CA ASN A 30 -0.15 19.46 4.88
C ASN A 30 0.89 18.46 4.47
N LYS A 31 0.91 17.31 5.10
CA LYS A 31 1.94 16.34 4.82
C LYS A 31 1.37 15.08 4.26
N LYS A 32 2.18 14.33 3.55
CA LYS A 32 1.79 13.04 3.06
C LYS A 32 2.63 12.01 3.77
N GLU A 33 2.00 10.95 4.21
CA GLU A 33 2.70 9.95 4.96
C GLU A 33 2.40 8.58 4.42
N VAL A 34 3.34 7.67 4.57
CA VAL A 34 3.16 6.30 4.12
C VAL A 34 2.90 5.44 5.33
N ALA A 35 1.95 4.56 5.23
CA ALA A 35 1.59 3.68 6.33
C ALA A 35 1.06 2.38 5.77
N ILE A 36 0.78 1.43 6.64
CA ILE A 36 0.17 0.19 6.24
C ILE A 36 -1.25 0.19 6.78
N ALA A 37 -2.19 -0.14 5.96
CA ALA A 37 -3.57 -0.14 6.38
C ALA A 37 -4.35 -1.26 5.73
N TYR A 38 -5.43 -1.67 6.37
CA TYR A 38 -6.30 -2.69 5.81
C TYR A 38 -7.31 -1.99 4.93
N LEU A 39 -7.35 -2.35 3.68
CA LEU A 39 -8.28 -1.76 2.74
C LEU A 39 -9.25 -2.80 2.26
N THR A 40 -10.45 -2.37 1.95
CA THR A 40 -11.43 -3.25 1.35
C THR A 40 -11.98 -2.54 0.12
N LYS A 41 -12.76 -3.25 -0.66
CA LYS A 41 -13.33 -2.61 -1.81
C LYS A 41 -14.33 -1.55 -1.42
N ASP A 42 -14.78 -1.57 -0.16
CA ASP A 42 -15.70 -0.56 0.30
C ASP A 42 -15.01 0.57 1.05
N THR A 43 -13.70 0.57 1.12
CA THR A 43 -12.98 1.63 1.78
C THR A 43 -13.34 2.97 1.15
N ASN A 44 -13.56 3.94 2.01
CA ASN A 44 -13.92 5.26 1.54
C ASN A 44 -13.26 6.26 2.45
N SER A 45 -12.16 6.81 2.05
CA SER A 45 -11.42 7.75 2.87
C SER A 45 -11.00 8.93 2.05
N ASN A 46 -11.29 10.11 2.53
CA ASN A 46 -10.93 11.31 1.81
C ASN A 46 -9.46 11.62 1.94
N ASN A 47 -8.79 11.00 2.90
CA ASN A 47 -7.38 11.28 3.09
C ASN A 47 -6.49 10.32 2.37
N LEU A 48 -7.02 9.28 1.81
CA LEU A 48 -6.22 8.28 1.14
C LEU A 48 -5.90 8.74 -0.27
N ILE A 49 -4.64 8.81 -0.60
CA ILE A 49 -4.21 9.30 -1.89
C ILE A 49 -3.86 8.18 -2.83
N ALA A 50 -3.18 7.18 -2.33
CA ALA A 50 -2.70 6.10 -3.18
C ALA A 50 -2.46 4.85 -2.36
N TRP A 51 -2.39 3.70 -3.01
CA TRP A 51 -2.11 2.46 -2.34
C TRP A 51 -1.17 1.63 -3.20
N ALA A 52 -0.52 0.68 -2.56
CA ALA A 52 0.36 -0.22 -3.27
C ALA A 52 0.40 -1.56 -2.55
N GLU A 53 0.79 -2.58 -3.26
CA GLU A 53 0.87 -3.88 -2.63
C GLU A 53 2.06 -3.94 -1.73
N LEU A 54 1.91 -4.66 -0.62
CA LEU A 54 3.02 -4.83 0.29
C LEU A 54 4.04 -5.74 -0.35
N PRO A 55 5.31 -5.48 -0.09
CA PRO A 55 6.31 -6.40 -0.59
C PRO A 55 6.23 -7.70 0.18
N GLU A 56 6.69 -8.75 -0.43
CA GLU A 56 6.69 -10.00 0.27
C GLU A 56 7.70 -9.96 1.37
N PRO A 57 7.46 -10.69 2.45
CA PRO A 57 8.43 -10.72 3.53
C PRO A 57 9.70 -11.40 3.05
N TYR A 58 10.77 -11.08 3.75
CA TYR A 58 12.03 -11.72 3.45
C TYR A 58 11.91 -13.22 3.66
N LYS A 59 12.32 -14.00 2.70
CA LYS A 59 12.29 -15.41 2.86
C LYS A 59 13.63 -15.90 3.20
N GLU A 60 13.75 -16.53 4.39
CA GLU A 60 14.97 -17.08 4.79
C GLU A 60 15.16 -18.34 4.07
N GLU A 61 16.25 -18.55 3.39
CA GLU A 61 16.47 -19.76 2.81
C GLU A 61 16.80 -20.70 3.78
N ASN A 62 16.03 -21.60 4.05
CA ASN A 62 16.28 -22.51 5.08
C ASN A 62 16.72 -23.73 4.52
N ASN A 63 17.91 -24.01 4.60
CA ASN A 63 18.35 -25.20 4.14
C ASN A 63 18.19 -26.25 5.01
N GLY A 64 17.70 -26.05 6.07
CA GLY A 64 17.60 -27.13 7.02
C GLY A 64 16.45 -27.75 6.97
#